data_ae0110531f75b58937e4e234f83b979d
#
_entry.id   ae0110531f75b58937e4e234f83b979d
#
_cell.length_a   1.000
_cell.length_b   1.000
_cell.length_c   1.000
_cell.angle_alpha   90.00
_cell.angle_beta   90.00
_cell.angle_gamma   90.00
#
_symmetry.space_group_name_H-M   'P 1'
#
loop_
_entity.id
_entity.type
_entity.pdbx_description
1 polymer ?
#
loop_
_entity_poly.entity_id
_entity_poly.type
_entity_poly.pdbx_seq_one_letter_code
_entity_poly.pdbx_strand_id
1 'polypeptide(L)'
;MLATLLALGAAIGFAIGNILQKNGLKACENLEGKDFWWTAVRQWDWLIGMGLIISATFSGWAANMWGDLSIVQPLISINPVISIILAHYFLKETAGKWQVVALGLTIGSIVLLSLESSSQVGEVEITRSYSSLIVLGVLICLGVFFKFPMFSQGLALSIRSGICFAGVAIALKFSQLEGSFKEVVLGCFVIFHFVGFSLSQKALSRAPVKLVTPISALLAMFIPVIIGWTLLGETVNLNRIFALALAMVSFFYFAKEGKPLASK
;
A
#
# COMPACT_ATOMS: atom_id res chain seq x y z
N MET A 1 -23.85 -7.45 -5.86
CA MET A 1 -23.19 -8.42 -6.77
C MET A 1 -22.19 -7.74 -7.73
N LEU A 2 -22.56 -6.70 -8.50
CA LEU A 2 -21.62 -6.03 -9.42
C LEU A 2 -20.41 -5.43 -8.69
N ALA A 3 -20.62 -4.70 -7.58
CA ALA A 3 -19.51 -4.11 -6.80
C ALA A 3 -18.53 -5.16 -6.27
N THR A 4 -19.03 -6.31 -5.83
CA THR A 4 -18.19 -7.44 -5.37
C THR A 4 -17.34 -8.00 -6.50
N LEU A 5 -17.90 -8.15 -7.70
CA LEU A 5 -17.15 -8.60 -8.89
C LEU A 5 -16.09 -7.59 -9.30
N LEU A 6 -16.41 -6.29 -9.27
CA LEU A 6 -15.46 -5.22 -9.57
C LEU A 6 -14.31 -5.16 -8.53
N ALA A 7 -14.62 -5.36 -7.24
CA ALA A 7 -13.62 -5.40 -6.18
C ALA A 7 -12.66 -6.59 -6.33
N LEU A 8 -13.19 -7.79 -6.63
CA LEU A 8 -12.37 -8.97 -6.91
C LEU A 8 -11.55 -8.78 -8.19
N GLY A 9 -12.16 -8.22 -9.25
CA GLY A 9 -11.46 -7.87 -10.48
C GLY A 9 -10.31 -6.89 -10.24
N ALA A 10 -10.51 -5.88 -9.38
CA ALA A 10 -9.47 -4.95 -8.98
C ALA A 10 -8.34 -5.67 -8.22
N ALA A 11 -8.65 -6.52 -7.24
CA ALA A 11 -7.63 -7.27 -6.49
C ALA A 11 -6.78 -8.17 -7.40
N ILE A 12 -7.41 -8.89 -8.33
CA ILE A 12 -6.73 -9.75 -9.31
C ILE A 12 -5.91 -8.90 -10.28
N GLY A 13 -6.48 -7.80 -10.78
CA GLY A 13 -5.81 -6.88 -11.71
C GLY A 13 -4.55 -6.26 -11.09
N PHE A 14 -4.61 -5.81 -9.83
CA PHE A 14 -3.44 -5.34 -9.10
C PHE A 14 -2.38 -6.45 -8.93
N ALA A 15 -2.81 -7.66 -8.58
CA ALA A 15 -1.88 -8.77 -8.38
C ALA A 15 -1.16 -9.16 -9.67
N ILE A 16 -1.88 -9.36 -10.76
CA ILE A 16 -1.30 -9.67 -12.08
C ILE A 16 -0.44 -8.50 -12.56
N GLY A 17 -0.92 -7.26 -12.42
CA GLY A 17 -0.17 -6.07 -12.79
C GLY A 17 1.18 -5.97 -12.07
N ASN A 18 1.23 -6.24 -10.77
CA ASN A 18 2.48 -6.27 -9.99
C ASN A 18 3.45 -7.33 -10.50
N ILE A 19 2.96 -8.52 -10.87
CA ILE A 19 3.79 -9.62 -11.40
C ILE A 19 4.40 -9.23 -12.76
N LEU A 20 3.58 -8.69 -13.66
CA LEU A 20 4.04 -8.25 -14.97
C LEU A 20 5.02 -7.08 -14.85
N GLN A 21 4.72 -6.09 -14.00
CA GLN A 21 5.66 -5.01 -13.72
C GLN A 21 6.98 -5.55 -13.18
N LYS A 22 6.97 -6.47 -12.21
CA LYS A 22 8.20 -7.10 -11.70
C LYS A 22 8.98 -7.78 -12.81
N ASN A 23 8.32 -8.50 -13.71
CA ASN A 23 9.00 -9.17 -14.83
C ASN A 23 9.66 -8.15 -15.78
N GLY A 24 8.95 -7.11 -16.16
CA GLY A 24 9.50 -6.03 -17.00
C GLY A 24 10.63 -5.24 -16.32
N LEU A 25 10.58 -5.09 -15.00
CA LEU A 25 11.59 -4.35 -14.24
C LEU A 25 12.89 -5.13 -13.98
N LYS A 26 12.99 -6.40 -14.33
CA LYS A 26 14.25 -7.15 -14.24
C LYS A 26 15.39 -6.49 -15.02
N ALA A 27 15.06 -5.88 -16.16
CA ALA A 27 16.03 -5.13 -16.97
C ALA A 27 16.48 -3.80 -16.30
N CYS A 28 15.81 -3.35 -15.24
CA CYS A 28 16.03 -2.07 -14.59
C CYS A 28 16.72 -2.19 -13.22
N GLU A 29 17.14 -3.38 -12.80
CA GLU A 29 17.60 -3.66 -11.43
C GLU A 29 18.74 -2.73 -10.95
N ASN A 30 19.68 -2.40 -11.85
CA ASN A 30 20.86 -1.55 -11.54
C ASN A 30 20.74 -0.13 -12.10
N LEU A 31 19.58 0.24 -12.65
CA LEU A 31 19.39 1.55 -13.27
C LEU A 31 18.75 2.53 -12.28
N GLU A 32 19.07 3.82 -12.47
CA GLU A 32 18.51 4.92 -11.69
C GLU A 32 18.09 6.10 -12.57
N GLY A 33 17.33 7.03 -11.99
CA GLY A 33 16.96 8.27 -12.65
C GLY A 33 16.20 8.07 -13.96
N LYS A 34 16.63 8.74 -15.01
CA LYS A 34 15.97 8.71 -16.33
C LYS A 34 16.13 7.36 -17.02
N ASP A 35 17.28 6.70 -16.87
CA ASP A 35 17.57 5.42 -17.54
C ASP A 35 16.66 4.31 -17.03
N PHE A 36 16.35 4.30 -15.73
CA PHE A 36 15.37 3.39 -15.14
C PHE A 36 14.01 3.51 -15.85
N TRP A 37 13.46 4.73 -15.92
CA TRP A 37 12.15 4.96 -16.51
C TRP A 37 12.13 4.72 -18.00
N TRP A 38 13.19 5.14 -18.70
CA TRP A 38 13.30 4.95 -20.15
C TRP A 38 13.41 3.48 -20.53
N THR A 39 14.05 2.67 -19.72
CA THR A 39 14.12 1.21 -19.90
C THR A 39 12.80 0.55 -19.53
N ALA A 40 12.17 0.95 -18.41
CA ALA A 40 10.89 0.38 -17.98
C ALA A 40 9.77 0.56 -19.03
N VAL A 41 9.61 1.76 -19.59
CA VAL A 41 8.56 2.03 -20.60
C VAL A 41 8.78 1.31 -21.93
N ARG A 42 9.94 0.73 -22.16
CA ARG A 42 10.22 -0.11 -23.32
C ARG A 42 9.90 -1.59 -23.11
N GLN A 43 9.61 -1.99 -21.88
CA GLN A 43 9.25 -3.38 -21.55
C GLN A 43 7.75 -3.60 -21.70
N TRP A 44 7.35 -4.47 -22.62
CA TRP A 44 5.94 -4.78 -22.83
C TRP A 44 5.23 -5.31 -21.58
N ASP A 45 5.91 -6.17 -20.80
CA ASP A 45 5.36 -6.69 -19.55
C ASP A 45 5.04 -5.56 -18.58
N TRP A 46 5.93 -4.56 -18.47
CA TRP A 46 5.72 -3.40 -17.62
C TRP A 46 4.54 -2.54 -18.09
N LEU A 47 4.43 -2.30 -19.40
CA LEU A 47 3.32 -1.51 -19.99
C LEU A 47 1.97 -2.21 -19.80
N ILE A 48 1.89 -3.52 -20.06
CA ILE A 48 0.67 -4.29 -19.84
C ILE A 48 0.32 -4.31 -18.34
N GLY A 49 1.32 -4.54 -17.49
CA GLY A 49 1.15 -4.46 -16.03
C GLY A 49 0.62 -3.11 -15.57
N MET A 50 1.12 -2.01 -16.14
CA MET A 50 0.64 -0.66 -15.86
C MET A 50 -0.82 -0.47 -16.29
N GLY A 51 -1.17 -0.91 -17.50
CA GLY A 51 -2.55 -0.88 -17.98
C GLY A 51 -3.52 -1.65 -17.09
N LEU A 52 -3.10 -2.82 -16.58
CA LEU A 52 -3.88 -3.60 -15.62
C LEU A 52 -4.05 -2.89 -14.29
N ILE A 53 -3.00 -2.26 -13.74
CA ILE A 53 -3.08 -1.50 -12.49
C ILE A 53 -4.02 -0.30 -12.64
N ILE A 54 -3.94 0.42 -13.75
CA ILE A 54 -4.85 1.53 -14.04
C ILE A 54 -6.29 1.04 -14.12
N SER A 55 -6.54 -0.03 -14.87
CA SER A 55 -7.87 -0.64 -14.98
C SER A 55 -8.40 -1.13 -13.64
N ALA A 56 -7.54 -1.77 -12.83
CA ALA A 56 -7.86 -2.21 -11.47
C ALA A 56 -8.19 -1.04 -10.55
N THR A 57 -7.49 0.10 -10.68
CA THR A 57 -7.78 1.32 -9.92
C THR A 57 -9.17 1.85 -10.24
N PHE A 58 -9.54 1.93 -11.52
CA PHE A 58 -10.89 2.35 -11.92
C PHE A 58 -11.96 1.35 -11.48
N SER A 59 -11.68 0.05 -11.58
CA SER A 59 -12.59 -1.01 -11.11
C SER A 59 -12.81 -0.93 -9.59
N GLY A 60 -11.76 -0.73 -8.82
CA GLY A 60 -11.84 -0.55 -7.36
C GLY A 60 -12.58 0.73 -6.99
N TRP A 61 -12.35 1.82 -7.71
CA TRP A 61 -13.10 3.06 -7.51
C TRP A 61 -14.60 2.87 -7.79
N ALA A 62 -14.95 2.26 -8.91
CA ALA A 62 -16.35 1.95 -9.25
C ALA A 62 -16.98 1.00 -8.22
N ALA A 63 -16.24 0.01 -7.74
CA ALA A 63 -16.71 -0.88 -6.67
C ALA A 63 -17.07 -0.11 -5.40
N ASN A 64 -16.24 0.86 -4.99
CA ASN A 64 -16.48 1.71 -3.83
C ASN A 64 -17.68 2.65 -4.00
N MET A 65 -17.98 3.07 -5.24
CA MET A 65 -19.16 3.89 -5.51
C MET A 65 -20.49 3.10 -5.45
N TRP A 66 -20.46 1.82 -5.80
CA TRP A 66 -21.67 1.00 -5.94
C TRP A 66 -21.83 -0.08 -4.88
N GLY A 67 -20.91 -0.20 -3.95
CA GLY A 67 -20.94 -1.21 -2.89
C GLY A 67 -20.55 -0.67 -1.52
N ASP A 68 -20.92 -1.44 -0.50
CA ASP A 68 -20.55 -1.12 0.88
C ASP A 68 -19.04 -1.25 1.09
N LEU A 69 -18.42 -0.22 1.67
CA LEU A 69 -17.00 -0.19 1.97
C LEU A 69 -16.57 -1.39 2.83
N SER A 70 -17.41 -1.83 3.74
CA SER A 70 -17.18 -2.99 4.60
C SER A 70 -17.02 -4.31 3.84
N ILE A 71 -17.51 -4.40 2.61
CA ILE A 71 -17.38 -5.58 1.74
C ILE A 71 -16.27 -5.34 0.69
N VAL A 72 -16.28 -4.16 0.08
CA VAL A 72 -15.39 -3.82 -1.04
C VAL A 72 -13.92 -3.72 -0.61
N GLN A 73 -13.64 -3.04 0.50
CA GLN A 73 -12.27 -2.82 0.96
C GLN A 73 -11.52 -4.13 1.33
N PRO A 74 -12.14 -5.08 2.08
CA PRO A 74 -11.52 -6.37 2.31
C PRO A 74 -11.20 -7.14 1.03
N LEU A 75 -12.12 -7.12 0.07
CA LEU A 75 -11.93 -7.82 -1.19
C LEU A 75 -10.76 -7.25 -2.00
N ILE A 76 -10.63 -5.92 -2.07
CA ILE A 76 -9.48 -5.29 -2.73
C ILE A 76 -8.19 -5.58 -1.95
N SER A 77 -8.25 -5.57 -0.62
CA SER A 77 -7.11 -5.79 0.27
C SER A 77 -6.57 -7.23 0.24
N ILE A 78 -7.21 -8.16 -0.46
CA ILE A 78 -6.70 -9.52 -0.69
C ILE A 78 -5.58 -9.56 -1.76
N ASN A 79 -5.37 -8.46 -2.49
CA ASN A 79 -4.33 -8.32 -3.52
C ASN A 79 -2.93 -8.83 -3.08
N PRO A 80 -2.36 -8.52 -1.90
CA PRO A 80 -1.05 -9.03 -1.52
C PRO A 80 -1.01 -10.56 -1.45
N VAL A 81 -2.10 -11.19 -1.02
CA VAL A 81 -2.24 -12.65 -0.97
C VAL A 81 -2.17 -13.24 -2.36
N ILE A 82 -2.98 -12.72 -3.27
CA ILE A 82 -2.98 -13.16 -4.68
C ILE A 82 -1.61 -12.91 -5.31
N SER A 83 -0.98 -11.75 -5.04
CA SER A 83 0.35 -11.42 -5.57
C SER A 83 1.43 -12.42 -5.13
N ILE A 84 1.41 -12.88 -3.88
CA ILE A 84 2.38 -13.89 -3.38
C ILE A 84 2.14 -15.23 -4.06
N ILE A 85 0.89 -15.64 -4.22
CA ILE A 85 0.54 -16.90 -4.91
C ILE A 85 1.01 -16.84 -6.37
N LEU A 86 0.70 -15.76 -7.07
CA LEU A 86 1.12 -15.57 -8.46
C LEU A 86 2.65 -15.47 -8.59
N ALA A 87 3.34 -14.80 -7.65
CA ALA A 87 4.79 -14.70 -7.63
C ALA A 87 5.44 -16.08 -7.48
N HIS A 88 4.84 -16.97 -6.70
CA HIS A 88 5.30 -18.36 -6.59
C HIS A 88 5.24 -19.09 -7.94
N TYR A 89 4.11 -19.01 -8.64
CA TYR A 89 3.93 -19.73 -9.91
C TYR A 89 4.67 -19.09 -11.08
N PHE A 90 4.60 -17.78 -11.24
CA PHE A 90 5.12 -17.09 -12.43
C PHE A 90 6.57 -16.60 -12.27
N LEU A 91 6.96 -16.17 -11.09
CA LEU A 91 8.31 -15.67 -10.82
C LEU A 91 9.21 -16.71 -10.13
N LYS A 92 8.66 -17.88 -9.77
CA LYS A 92 9.33 -18.95 -9.02
C LYS A 92 9.87 -18.46 -7.67
N GLU A 93 9.22 -17.47 -7.08
CA GLU A 93 9.54 -16.98 -5.75
C GLU A 93 9.00 -17.98 -4.71
N THR A 94 9.88 -18.56 -3.90
CA THR A 94 9.47 -19.46 -2.83
C THR A 94 9.14 -18.67 -1.56
N ALA A 95 7.96 -18.88 -1.01
CA ALA A 95 7.59 -18.29 0.28
C ALA A 95 8.17 -19.14 1.42
N GLY A 96 8.89 -18.52 2.34
CA GLY A 96 9.36 -19.14 3.56
C GLY A 96 8.20 -19.41 4.54
N LYS A 97 8.41 -20.29 5.53
CA LYS A 97 7.37 -20.62 6.53
C LYS A 97 6.85 -19.37 7.25
N TRP A 98 7.73 -18.45 7.59
CA TRP A 98 7.38 -17.21 8.27
C TRP A 98 6.58 -16.24 7.41
N GLN A 99 6.79 -16.26 6.07
CA GLN A 99 5.99 -15.45 5.15
C GLN A 99 4.55 -15.99 5.04
N VAL A 100 4.37 -17.31 5.08
CA VAL A 100 3.04 -17.93 5.11
C VAL A 100 2.29 -17.56 6.40
N VAL A 101 2.98 -17.59 7.55
CA VAL A 101 2.42 -17.12 8.82
C VAL A 101 2.05 -15.65 8.75
N ALA A 102 2.98 -14.80 8.26
CA ALA A 102 2.74 -13.37 8.09
C ALA A 102 1.52 -13.09 7.18
N LEU A 103 1.38 -13.86 6.11
CA LEU A 103 0.23 -13.76 5.21
C LEU A 103 -1.08 -14.08 5.92
N GLY A 104 -1.12 -15.13 6.74
CA GLY A 104 -2.28 -15.47 7.57
C GLY A 104 -2.64 -14.36 8.56
N LEU A 105 -1.63 -13.76 9.20
CA LEU A 105 -1.81 -12.61 10.11
C LEU A 105 -2.33 -11.37 9.38
N THR A 106 -1.85 -11.12 8.15
CA THR A 106 -2.36 -10.03 7.30
C THR A 106 -3.84 -10.24 6.97
N ILE A 107 -4.23 -11.44 6.56
CA ILE A 107 -5.63 -11.77 6.27
C ILE A 107 -6.49 -11.57 7.53
N GLY A 108 -6.04 -12.09 8.68
CA GLY A 108 -6.73 -11.90 9.96
C GLY A 108 -6.92 -10.42 10.31
N SER A 109 -5.89 -9.61 10.12
CA SER A 109 -5.97 -8.15 10.34
C SER A 109 -7.00 -7.49 9.41
N ILE A 110 -6.99 -7.83 8.12
CA ILE A 110 -7.94 -7.30 7.12
C ILE A 110 -9.38 -7.68 7.50
N VAL A 111 -9.61 -8.95 7.87
CA VAL A 111 -10.94 -9.44 8.27
C VAL A 111 -11.44 -8.69 9.51
N LEU A 112 -10.60 -8.54 10.55
CA LEU A 112 -10.99 -7.82 11.76
C LEU A 112 -11.34 -6.35 11.49
N LEU A 113 -10.58 -5.66 10.65
CA LEU A 113 -10.90 -4.27 10.25
C LEU A 113 -12.20 -4.19 9.43
N SER A 114 -12.52 -5.23 8.69
CA SER A 114 -13.71 -5.29 7.83
C SER A 114 -15.01 -5.58 8.56
N LEU A 115 -14.91 -6.21 9.73
CA LEU A 115 -16.09 -6.48 10.58
C LEU A 115 -16.62 -5.21 11.25
N GLU A 116 -15.92 -4.10 11.14
CA GLU A 116 -16.34 -2.83 11.71
C GLU A 116 -17.13 -1.98 10.71
N SER A 117 -18.31 -1.56 11.13
CA SER A 117 -19.06 -0.52 10.45
C SER A 117 -18.26 0.78 10.47
N SER A 118 -18.26 1.52 9.37
CA SER A 118 -17.61 2.82 9.27
C SER A 118 -18.03 3.72 10.42
N SER A 119 -17.10 4.06 11.31
CA SER A 119 -17.33 5.06 12.34
C SER A 119 -17.67 6.39 11.67
N GLN A 120 -18.76 7.00 12.05
CA GLN A 120 -19.05 8.37 11.64
C GLN A 120 -17.90 9.27 12.13
N VAL A 121 -17.32 10.01 11.22
CA VAL A 121 -16.32 11.03 11.55
C VAL A 121 -17.08 12.11 12.34
N GLY A 122 -16.72 12.31 13.62
CA GLY A 122 -17.27 13.39 14.42
C GLY A 122 -16.97 14.76 13.79
N GLU A 123 -17.70 15.82 14.18
CA GLU A 123 -17.44 17.18 13.73
C GLU A 123 -15.98 17.54 13.96
N VAL A 124 -15.25 17.81 12.87
CA VAL A 124 -13.81 18.09 12.89
C VAL A 124 -13.62 19.61 13.00
N GLU A 125 -13.18 20.07 14.15
CA GLU A 125 -12.87 21.49 14.38
C GLU A 125 -11.71 22.00 13.49
N ILE A 126 -11.70 23.32 13.22
CA ILE A 126 -10.70 24.03 12.39
C ILE A 126 -9.26 23.78 12.87
N THR A 127 -9.02 23.60 14.17
CA THR A 127 -7.72 23.27 14.76
C THR A 127 -7.12 21.97 14.21
N ARG A 128 -7.96 21.02 13.81
CA ARG A 128 -7.55 19.76 13.17
C ARG A 128 -7.08 19.94 11.73
N SER A 129 -7.46 21.01 11.06
CA SER A 129 -7.03 21.31 9.68
C SER A 129 -5.52 21.58 9.59
N TYR A 130 -4.95 22.31 10.54
CA TYR A 130 -3.49 22.55 10.58
C TYR A 130 -2.71 21.30 10.95
N SER A 131 -3.22 20.49 11.89
CA SER A 131 -2.57 19.23 12.26
C SER A 131 -2.51 18.25 11.09
N SER A 132 -3.51 18.27 10.20
CA SER A 132 -3.52 17.44 9.00
C SER A 132 -2.38 17.78 8.04
N LEU A 133 -2.08 19.05 7.82
CA LEU A 133 -0.97 19.51 6.97
C LEU A 133 0.39 19.11 7.57
N ILE A 134 0.55 19.22 8.90
CA ILE A 134 1.77 18.81 9.60
C ILE A 134 1.99 17.30 9.40
N VAL A 135 0.95 16.50 9.61
CA VAL A 135 1.04 15.04 9.43
C VAL A 135 1.40 14.66 8.00
N LEU A 136 0.73 15.27 7.01
CA LEU A 136 1.06 15.04 5.61
C LEU A 136 2.51 15.45 5.31
N GLY A 137 2.97 16.59 5.82
CA GLY A 137 4.36 17.04 5.69
C GLY A 137 5.36 16.04 6.29
N VAL A 138 5.09 15.54 7.49
CA VAL A 138 5.93 14.52 8.15
C VAL A 138 5.97 13.24 7.34
N LEU A 139 4.82 12.75 6.83
CA LEU A 139 4.77 11.55 6.00
C LEU A 139 5.54 11.73 4.67
N ILE A 140 5.47 12.91 4.04
CA ILE A 140 6.29 13.22 2.86
C ILE A 140 7.77 13.13 3.22
N CYS A 141 8.19 13.77 4.31
CA CYS A 141 9.58 13.73 4.76
C CYS A 141 10.06 12.31 5.03
N LEU A 142 9.28 11.51 5.74
CA LEU A 142 9.61 10.11 6.02
C LEU A 142 9.64 9.25 4.74
N GLY A 143 8.67 9.39 3.86
CA GLY A 143 8.60 8.63 2.62
C GLY A 143 9.69 9.01 1.62
N VAL A 144 10.03 10.30 1.50
CA VAL A 144 10.96 10.79 0.48
C VAL A 144 12.40 10.79 0.97
N PHE A 145 12.65 11.29 2.17
CA PHE A 145 14.02 11.60 2.64
C PHE A 145 14.58 10.59 3.64
N PHE A 146 13.74 9.90 4.40
CA PHE A 146 14.23 8.98 5.41
C PHE A 146 14.85 7.73 4.76
N LYS A 147 16.12 7.50 5.06
CA LYS A 147 16.83 6.28 4.65
C LYS A 147 16.73 5.28 5.78
N PHE A 148 16.27 4.07 5.49
CA PHE A 148 16.19 2.97 6.44
C PHE A 148 17.45 2.09 6.31
N PRO A 149 18.60 2.47 6.92
CA PRO A 149 19.89 1.81 6.69
C PRO A 149 19.95 0.38 7.22
N MET A 150 19.02 0.03 8.12
CA MET A 150 18.95 -1.32 8.73
C MET A 150 18.40 -2.39 7.77
N PHE A 151 17.83 -1.98 6.64
CA PHE A 151 17.14 -2.86 5.72
C PHE A 151 17.83 -2.92 4.36
N SER A 152 17.60 -4.02 3.63
CA SER A 152 18.01 -4.09 2.23
C SER A 152 17.35 -2.94 1.44
N GLN A 153 18.01 -2.53 0.35
CA GLN A 153 17.56 -1.38 -0.44
C GLN A 153 16.12 -1.57 -0.96
N GLY A 154 15.77 -2.77 -1.41
CA GLY A 154 14.40 -3.07 -1.86
C GLY A 154 13.38 -2.99 -0.73
N LEU A 155 13.72 -3.48 0.47
CA LEU A 155 12.83 -3.39 1.63
C LEU A 155 12.67 -1.95 2.11
N ALA A 156 13.75 -1.17 2.17
CA ALA A 156 13.70 0.25 2.52
C ALA A 156 12.80 1.05 1.54
N LEU A 157 12.89 0.77 0.24
CA LEU A 157 12.03 1.37 -0.77
C LEU A 157 10.57 0.94 -0.62
N SER A 158 10.31 -0.32 -0.24
CA SER A 158 8.95 -0.82 0.04
C SER A 158 8.31 -0.12 1.23
N ILE A 159 9.08 0.10 2.30
CA ILE A 159 8.62 0.84 3.49
C ILE A 159 8.28 2.29 3.11
N ARG A 160 9.16 2.97 2.39
CA ARG A 160 8.95 4.35 1.93
C ARG A 160 7.73 4.46 1.02
N SER A 161 7.56 3.52 0.10
CA SER A 161 6.38 3.43 -0.77
C SER A 161 5.10 3.27 0.05
N GLY A 162 5.09 2.38 1.04
CA GLY A 162 3.96 2.15 1.94
C GLY A 162 3.57 3.39 2.75
N ILE A 163 4.56 4.14 3.26
CA ILE A 163 4.33 5.42 3.95
C ILE A 163 3.68 6.44 2.99
N CYS A 164 4.16 6.52 1.75
CA CYS A 164 3.55 7.40 0.75
C CYS A 164 2.10 6.98 0.43
N PHE A 165 1.82 5.69 0.26
CA PHE A 165 0.45 5.22 0.02
C PHE A 165 -0.46 5.42 1.24
N ALA A 166 0.06 5.35 2.46
CA ALA A 166 -0.67 5.80 3.64
C ALA A 166 -1.02 7.29 3.55
N GLY A 167 -0.07 8.12 3.12
CA GLY A 167 -0.30 9.54 2.86
C GLY A 167 -1.39 9.80 1.82
N VAL A 168 -1.49 8.96 0.77
CA VAL A 168 -2.59 9.02 -0.22
C VAL A 168 -3.94 8.84 0.47
N ALA A 169 -4.08 7.79 1.29
CA ALA A 169 -5.34 7.50 1.98
C ALA A 169 -5.74 8.61 2.97
N ILE A 170 -4.76 9.14 3.70
CA ILE A 170 -4.96 10.22 4.67
C ILE A 170 -5.33 11.52 3.96
N ALA A 171 -4.63 11.88 2.87
CA ALA A 171 -4.94 13.07 2.09
C ALA A 171 -6.35 12.98 1.49
N LEU A 172 -6.74 11.82 0.96
CA LEU A 172 -8.10 11.61 0.45
C LEU A 172 -9.15 11.82 1.54
N LYS A 173 -8.92 11.30 2.75
CA LYS A 173 -9.83 11.47 3.88
C LYS A 173 -9.93 12.94 4.30
N PHE A 174 -8.81 13.64 4.40
CA PHE A 174 -8.80 15.06 4.73
C PHE A 174 -9.43 15.95 3.64
N SER A 175 -9.36 15.55 2.37
CA SER A 175 -10.02 16.30 1.29
C SER A 175 -11.54 16.27 1.35
N GLN A 176 -12.12 15.34 2.11
CA GLN A 176 -13.57 15.23 2.34
C GLN A 176 -14.04 16.11 3.50
N LEU A 177 -13.11 16.61 4.32
CA LEU A 177 -13.43 17.53 5.41
C LEU A 177 -13.58 18.94 4.85
N GLU A 178 -14.57 19.67 5.35
CA GLU A 178 -14.77 21.08 4.98
C GLU A 178 -13.61 21.93 5.52
N GLY A 179 -12.99 22.74 4.67
CA GLY A 179 -11.91 23.63 5.08
C GLY A 179 -11.17 24.32 3.94
N SER A 180 -10.45 25.39 4.27
CA SER A 180 -9.75 26.28 3.34
C SER A 180 -8.53 25.65 2.63
N PHE A 181 -8.09 24.43 3.04
CA PHE A 181 -6.87 23.80 2.52
C PHE A 181 -7.11 22.62 1.58
N LYS A 182 -8.33 22.46 1.09
CA LYS A 182 -8.72 21.32 0.23
C LYS A 182 -7.79 21.16 -1.00
N GLU A 183 -7.43 22.26 -1.63
CA GLU A 183 -6.56 22.27 -2.81
C GLU A 183 -5.14 21.82 -2.47
N VAL A 184 -4.61 22.26 -1.32
CA VAL A 184 -3.28 21.84 -0.84
C VAL A 184 -3.28 20.34 -0.53
N VAL A 185 -4.34 19.84 0.11
CA VAL A 185 -4.49 18.41 0.43
C VAL A 185 -4.59 17.58 -0.83
N LEU A 186 -5.31 18.03 -1.85
CA LEU A 186 -5.36 17.36 -3.17
C LEU A 186 -4.00 17.40 -3.86
N GLY A 187 -3.24 18.49 -3.74
CA GLY A 187 -1.86 18.54 -4.21
C GLY A 187 -0.98 17.49 -3.52
N CYS A 188 -1.09 17.36 -2.19
CA CYS A 188 -0.41 16.31 -1.43
C CYS A 188 -0.80 14.90 -1.89
N PHE A 189 -2.08 14.64 -2.15
CA PHE A 189 -2.56 13.37 -2.70
C PHE A 189 -1.83 12.99 -3.98
N VAL A 190 -1.71 13.93 -4.94
CA VAL A 190 -1.02 13.69 -6.21
C VAL A 190 0.47 13.40 -5.96
N ILE A 191 1.14 14.21 -5.13
CA ILE A 191 2.56 14.02 -4.81
C ILE A 191 2.80 12.64 -4.17
N PHE A 192 2.02 12.29 -3.15
CA PHE A 192 2.12 10.98 -2.49
C PHE A 192 1.92 9.82 -3.46
N HIS A 193 0.97 9.96 -4.38
CA HIS A 193 0.69 8.92 -5.36
C HIS A 193 1.88 8.72 -6.31
N PHE A 194 2.42 9.80 -6.89
CA PHE A 194 3.56 9.72 -7.80
C PHE A 194 4.84 9.23 -7.12
N VAL A 195 5.14 9.76 -5.93
CA VAL A 195 6.32 9.34 -5.16
C VAL A 195 6.18 7.90 -4.71
N GLY A 196 5.03 7.53 -4.14
CA GLY A 196 4.75 6.17 -3.70
C GLY A 196 4.84 5.17 -4.83
N PHE A 197 4.25 5.48 -5.98
CA PHE A 197 4.37 4.67 -7.18
C PHE A 197 5.83 4.53 -7.63
N SER A 198 6.57 5.63 -7.74
CA SER A 198 7.97 5.60 -8.17
C SER A 198 8.85 4.76 -7.25
N LEU A 199 8.65 4.87 -5.93
CA LEU A 199 9.36 4.07 -4.93
C LEU A 199 8.97 2.60 -5.03
N SER A 200 7.69 2.30 -5.25
CA SER A 200 7.20 0.94 -5.45
C SER A 200 7.83 0.27 -6.67
N GLN A 201 7.93 0.98 -7.79
CA GLN A 201 8.60 0.45 -9.01
C GLN A 201 10.07 0.14 -8.76
N LYS A 202 10.79 1.04 -8.09
CA LYS A 202 12.19 0.80 -7.69
C LYS A 202 12.32 -0.33 -6.66
N ALA A 203 11.36 -0.48 -5.76
CA ALA A 203 11.33 -1.60 -4.82
C ALA A 203 11.13 -2.94 -5.57
N LEU A 204 10.17 -2.98 -6.50
CA LEU A 204 9.91 -4.17 -7.33
C LEU A 204 11.11 -4.55 -8.20
N SER A 205 11.91 -3.60 -8.70
CA SER A 205 13.12 -3.93 -9.45
C SER A 205 14.18 -4.60 -8.56
N ARG A 206 14.25 -4.28 -7.27
CA ARG A 206 15.34 -4.65 -6.34
C ARG A 206 14.98 -5.70 -5.29
N ALA A 207 13.71 -6.05 -5.17
CA ALA A 207 13.26 -7.03 -4.19
C ALA A 207 12.13 -7.91 -4.76
N PRO A 208 11.93 -9.11 -4.20
CA PRO A 208 10.84 -9.99 -4.63
C PRO A 208 9.47 -9.40 -4.32
N VAL A 209 8.48 -9.71 -5.17
CA VAL A 209 7.07 -9.28 -5.01
C VAL A 209 6.51 -9.69 -3.66
N LYS A 210 6.85 -10.89 -3.20
CA LYS A 210 6.44 -11.44 -1.91
C LYS A 210 6.87 -10.61 -0.68
N LEU A 211 7.81 -9.68 -0.83
CA LEU A 211 8.22 -8.72 0.20
C LEU A 211 7.64 -7.34 -0.06
N VAL A 212 7.75 -6.85 -1.29
CA VAL A 212 7.39 -5.48 -1.65
C VAL A 212 5.90 -5.22 -1.44
N THR A 213 5.05 -6.09 -2.01
CA THR A 213 3.60 -5.88 -2.02
C THR A 213 2.99 -5.94 -0.61
N PRO A 214 3.26 -6.95 0.25
CA PRO A 214 2.64 -7.00 1.56
C PRO A 214 3.17 -5.92 2.52
N ILE A 215 4.46 -5.57 2.45
CA ILE A 215 5.03 -4.54 3.32
C ILE A 215 4.44 -3.17 3.02
N SER A 216 4.37 -2.79 1.74
CA SER A 216 3.77 -1.51 1.36
C SER A 216 2.27 -1.47 1.65
N ALA A 217 1.54 -2.58 1.44
CA ALA A 217 0.11 -2.67 1.74
C ALA A 217 -0.19 -2.59 3.25
N LEU A 218 0.60 -3.28 4.09
CA LEU A 218 0.45 -3.21 5.54
C LEU A 218 0.65 -1.79 6.06
N LEU A 219 1.68 -1.09 5.61
CA LEU A 219 1.93 0.31 6.00
C LEU A 219 0.82 1.24 5.51
N ALA A 220 0.38 1.07 4.27
CA ALA A 220 -0.73 1.84 3.71
C ALA A 220 -2.06 1.62 4.44
N MET A 221 -2.22 0.49 5.12
CA MET A 221 -3.42 0.15 5.89
C MET A 221 -3.33 0.65 7.34
N PHE A 222 -2.25 0.35 8.08
CA PHE A 222 -2.25 0.61 9.51
C PHE A 222 -1.91 2.05 9.89
N ILE A 223 -1.08 2.77 9.11
CA ILE A 223 -0.77 4.18 9.40
C ILE A 223 -2.04 5.06 9.37
N PRO A 224 -2.93 4.97 8.36
CA PRO A 224 -4.19 5.71 8.38
C PRO A 224 -5.10 5.36 9.56
N VAL A 225 -5.13 4.10 9.99
CA VAL A 225 -5.93 3.68 11.16
C VAL A 225 -5.41 4.35 12.45
N ILE A 226 -4.08 4.39 12.66
CA ILE A 226 -3.48 5.06 13.80
C ILE A 226 -3.77 6.56 13.77
N ILE A 227 -3.65 7.19 12.60
CA ILE A 227 -3.91 8.62 12.44
C ILE A 227 -5.41 8.93 12.61
N GLY A 228 -6.29 8.09 12.08
CA GLY A 228 -7.73 8.17 12.30
C GLY A 228 -8.09 8.19 13.79
N TRP A 229 -7.48 7.28 14.53
CA TRP A 229 -7.64 7.23 15.98
C TRP A 229 -7.10 8.46 16.69
N THR A 230 -5.83 8.83 16.45
CA THR A 230 -5.14 9.86 17.23
C THR A 230 -5.56 11.29 16.88
N LEU A 231 -5.86 11.56 15.61
CA LEU A 231 -6.14 12.92 15.12
C LEU A 231 -7.59 13.15 14.72
N LEU A 232 -8.27 12.14 14.19
CA LEU A 232 -9.65 12.31 13.75
C LEU A 232 -10.67 11.93 14.82
N GLY A 233 -10.22 11.46 16.00
CA GLY A 233 -11.08 11.08 17.10
C GLY A 233 -11.99 9.88 16.78
N GLU A 234 -11.53 9.01 15.85
CA GLU A 234 -12.27 7.78 15.56
C GLU A 234 -12.30 6.87 16.78
N THR A 235 -13.41 6.22 17.01
CA THR A 235 -13.56 5.28 18.12
C THR A 235 -12.65 4.08 17.93
N VAL A 236 -11.95 3.69 18.99
CA VAL A 236 -11.08 2.51 18.99
C VAL A 236 -11.79 1.37 19.67
N ASN A 237 -12.13 0.37 18.88
CA ASN A 237 -12.70 -0.87 19.36
C ASN A 237 -11.60 -1.91 19.57
N LEU A 238 -11.91 -2.91 20.37
CA LEU A 238 -10.98 -4.02 20.66
C LEU A 238 -10.52 -4.71 19.36
N ASN A 239 -11.42 -4.85 18.38
CA ASN A 239 -11.11 -5.45 17.07
C ASN A 239 -10.05 -4.65 16.31
N ARG A 240 -10.08 -3.31 16.34
CA ARG A 240 -9.05 -2.45 15.72
C ARG A 240 -7.69 -2.64 16.37
N ILE A 241 -7.66 -2.73 17.69
CA ILE A 241 -6.41 -2.99 18.43
C ILE A 241 -5.81 -4.34 18.03
N PHE A 242 -6.63 -5.39 18.00
CA PHE A 242 -6.18 -6.72 17.57
C PHE A 242 -5.75 -6.73 16.10
N ALA A 243 -6.50 -6.07 15.21
CA ALA A 243 -6.13 -5.96 13.81
C ALA A 243 -4.77 -5.27 13.62
N LEU A 244 -4.53 -4.16 14.31
CA LEU A 244 -3.24 -3.46 14.30
C LEU A 244 -2.11 -4.33 14.86
N ALA A 245 -2.36 -5.05 15.94
CA ALA A 245 -1.37 -5.96 16.52
C ALA A 245 -1.00 -7.08 15.53
N LEU A 246 -1.97 -7.70 14.87
CA LEU A 246 -1.74 -8.71 13.83
C LEU A 246 -0.97 -8.12 12.65
N ALA A 247 -1.32 -6.92 12.18
CA ALA A 247 -0.62 -6.23 11.10
C ALA A 247 0.84 -5.94 11.46
N MET A 248 1.11 -5.46 12.68
CA MET A 248 2.47 -5.20 13.16
C MET A 248 3.29 -6.48 13.24
N VAL A 249 2.75 -7.55 13.80
CA VAL A 249 3.45 -8.85 13.87
C VAL A 249 3.73 -9.37 12.47
N SER A 250 2.76 -9.29 11.56
CA SER A 250 2.95 -9.66 10.16
C SER A 250 4.06 -8.84 9.49
N PHE A 251 4.06 -7.52 9.68
CA PHE A 251 5.12 -6.64 9.16
C PHE A 251 6.51 -7.07 9.63
N PHE A 252 6.68 -7.37 10.92
CA PHE A 252 7.98 -7.83 11.46
C PHE A 252 8.43 -9.16 10.84
N TYR A 253 7.53 -10.11 10.60
CA TYR A 253 7.88 -11.36 9.92
C TYR A 253 8.32 -11.13 8.48
N PHE A 254 7.62 -10.28 7.71
CA PHE A 254 8.07 -9.91 6.36
C PHE A 254 9.40 -9.14 6.38
N ALA A 255 9.57 -8.20 7.29
CA ALA A 255 10.78 -7.38 7.39
C ALA A 255 12.01 -8.21 7.81
N LYS A 256 11.83 -9.25 8.65
CA LYS A 256 12.91 -10.14 9.07
C LYS A 256 13.55 -10.89 7.89
N GLU A 257 12.75 -11.30 6.92
CA GLU A 257 13.26 -11.98 5.72
C GLU A 257 13.92 -11.02 4.71
N GLY A 258 13.60 -9.73 4.77
CA GLY A 258 14.22 -8.70 3.92
C GLY A 258 15.54 -8.14 4.46
N LYS A 259 16.09 -8.65 5.57
CA LYS A 259 17.42 -8.26 6.04
C LYS A 259 18.49 -8.74 5.07
N PRO A 260 19.52 -7.93 4.78
CA PRO A 260 20.66 -8.44 4.02
C PRO A 260 21.23 -9.65 4.78
N LEU A 261 21.48 -10.73 4.05
CA LEU A 261 22.30 -11.82 4.59
C LEU A 261 23.61 -11.17 5.01
N ALA A 262 23.91 -11.18 6.31
CA ALA A 262 25.21 -10.72 6.79
C ALA A 262 26.27 -11.41 5.92
N SER A 263 27.09 -10.64 5.21
CA SER A 263 28.21 -11.17 4.47
C SER A 263 29.07 -11.96 5.45
N LYS A 264 29.03 -13.30 5.33
CA LYS A 264 29.98 -14.18 5.98
C LYS A 264 31.34 -14.05 5.30
#